data_2eaa3aee2e5ecf5dfd36b0f89e75392e
#
_entry.id   2eaa3aee2e5ecf5dfd36b0f89e75392e
#
_cell.length_a   1.000
_cell.length_b   1.000
_cell.length_c   1.000
_cell.angle_alpha   90.00
_cell.angle_beta   90.00
_cell.angle_gamma   90.00
#
_symmetry.space_group_name_H-M   'P 1'
#
loop_
_entity.id
_entity.type
_entity.pdbx_description
1 polymer ?
#
loop_
_entity_poly.entity_id
_entity_poly.type
_entity_poly.pdbx_seq_one_letter_code
_entity_poly.pdbx_strand_id
1 'polypeptide(L)'
;SGKPVALVAARQGTGHDDIAVSSTAEGFPVLDGVSAFLRGVRALFDYRDFLARHDGPLPTVDVSTAAIGPGEAGALQLLADSGLPVVPVTPVNKETDAVADQYPVVLKTAAPGIAHKSDVGGVVLNIGSEQELRVAYQDMTGRLGPEALIAPMVDDGVEMMLGVRTDPQFGPVLLIGFGGVYAETLKDVVFAVPPFTAAHARRCVDRLRLRHMLDGQRGTPPADIGAFCDAAARFSVLVDTLRDEIREIDINPVIVHETGCTIVDALVVA
;
A
#
# COMPACT_ATOMS: atom_id res chain seq x y z
N SER A 1 -28.62 -36.82 10.59
CA SER A 1 -29.06 -35.50 10.10
C SER A 1 -27.96 -34.93 9.28
N GLY A 2 -28.22 -34.38 8.10
CA GLY A 2 -27.21 -33.74 7.26
C GLY A 2 -26.69 -32.37 7.78
N LYS A 3 -26.90 -32.11 9.07
CA LYS A 3 -26.44 -30.87 9.71
C LYS A 3 -25.15 -31.13 10.47
N PRO A 4 -24.17 -30.21 10.43
CA PRO A 4 -22.96 -30.32 11.22
C PRO A 4 -23.31 -30.26 12.72
N VAL A 5 -22.65 -31.12 13.49
CA VAL A 5 -22.77 -31.17 14.94
C VAL A 5 -21.39 -30.92 15.55
N ALA A 6 -21.31 -30.06 16.53
CA ALA A 6 -20.07 -29.78 17.26
C ALA A 6 -20.24 -30.01 18.75
N LEU A 7 -19.24 -30.60 19.37
CA LEU A 7 -19.15 -30.69 20.83
C LEU A 7 -18.38 -29.46 21.33
N VAL A 8 -18.94 -28.80 22.35
CA VAL A 8 -18.32 -27.56 22.88
C VAL A 8 -18.27 -27.71 24.41
N ALA A 9 -17.07 -27.60 24.97
CA ALA A 9 -16.90 -27.51 26.40
C ALA A 9 -17.31 -26.12 26.94
N ALA A 10 -17.98 -26.07 28.05
CA ALA A 10 -18.35 -24.80 28.68
C ALA A 10 -17.15 -24.08 29.34
N ARG A 11 -16.07 -24.82 29.62
CA ARG A 11 -14.83 -24.29 30.23
C ARG A 11 -13.67 -24.43 29.27
N GLN A 12 -12.66 -23.60 29.46
CA GLN A 12 -11.36 -23.72 28.77
C GLN A 12 -10.48 -24.75 29.49
N GLY A 13 -9.51 -25.34 28.74
CA GLY A 13 -8.56 -26.31 29.30
C GLY A 13 -8.99 -27.77 29.16
N THR A 14 -9.72 -28.10 28.09
CA THR A 14 -10.24 -29.48 27.85
C THR A 14 -9.13 -30.50 27.55
N GLY A 15 -7.89 -30.10 27.35
CA GLY A 15 -6.76 -31.02 27.14
C GLY A 15 -6.42 -31.93 28.31
N HIS A 16 -7.01 -31.69 29.49
CA HIS A 16 -6.89 -32.50 30.69
C HIS A 16 -8.19 -33.22 31.04
N ASP A 17 -9.24 -33.11 30.22
CA ASP A 17 -10.53 -33.79 30.43
C ASP A 17 -10.53 -35.10 29.63
N ASP A 18 -10.59 -36.24 30.35
CA ASP A 18 -10.53 -37.57 29.74
C ASP A 18 -11.67 -37.82 28.74
N ILE A 19 -12.84 -37.23 28.96
CA ILE A 19 -13.98 -37.34 28.04
C ILE A 19 -13.72 -36.56 26.77
N ALA A 20 -13.19 -35.35 26.89
CA ALA A 20 -12.85 -34.53 25.72
C ALA A 20 -11.72 -35.17 24.89
N VAL A 21 -10.71 -35.73 25.56
CA VAL A 21 -9.58 -36.42 24.90
C VAL A 21 -10.07 -37.68 24.19
N SER A 22 -10.88 -38.55 24.87
CA SER A 22 -11.39 -39.77 24.26
C SER A 22 -12.35 -39.48 23.10
N SER A 23 -13.28 -38.54 23.27
CA SER A 23 -14.20 -38.13 22.19
C SER A 23 -13.45 -37.62 20.96
N THR A 24 -12.39 -36.83 21.19
CA THR A 24 -11.55 -36.31 20.07
C THR A 24 -10.80 -37.45 19.36
N ALA A 25 -10.31 -38.44 20.12
CA ALA A 25 -9.65 -39.61 19.55
C ALA A 25 -10.61 -40.48 18.73
N GLU A 26 -11.89 -40.49 19.06
CA GLU A 26 -12.95 -41.19 18.33
C GLU A 26 -13.49 -40.41 17.12
N GLY A 27 -12.92 -39.25 16.81
CA GLY A 27 -13.28 -38.41 15.65
C GLY A 27 -14.36 -37.36 15.96
N PHE A 28 -14.67 -37.10 17.23
CA PHE A 28 -15.60 -36.08 17.69
C PHE A 28 -14.82 -34.97 18.44
N PRO A 29 -14.17 -34.05 17.73
CA PRO A 29 -13.37 -33.03 18.39
C PRO A 29 -14.21 -32.14 19.31
N VAL A 30 -13.73 -31.96 20.52
CA VAL A 30 -14.35 -31.08 21.54
C VAL A 30 -13.66 -29.70 21.44
N LEU A 31 -14.42 -28.69 21.08
CA LEU A 31 -13.93 -27.31 21.00
C LEU A 31 -13.81 -26.69 22.39
N ASP A 32 -12.68 -26.02 22.64
CA ASP A 32 -12.31 -25.48 23.94
C ASP A 32 -13.00 -24.14 24.23
N GLY A 33 -14.20 -24.20 24.75
CA GLY A 33 -15.02 -23.07 25.17
C GLY A 33 -15.90 -22.46 24.06
N VAL A 34 -16.99 -21.85 24.52
CA VAL A 34 -18.00 -21.23 23.63
C VAL A 34 -17.41 -20.15 22.74
N SER A 35 -16.49 -19.34 23.25
CA SER A 35 -15.85 -18.27 22.48
C SER A 35 -15.00 -18.81 21.33
N ALA A 36 -14.26 -19.91 21.55
CA ALA A 36 -13.48 -20.58 20.50
C ALA A 36 -14.41 -21.18 19.43
N PHE A 37 -15.50 -21.81 19.86
CA PHE A 37 -16.55 -22.33 18.96
C PHE A 37 -17.13 -21.23 18.07
N LEU A 38 -17.60 -20.12 18.66
CA LEU A 38 -18.21 -19.02 17.91
C LEU A 38 -17.25 -18.39 16.92
N ARG A 39 -15.97 -18.20 17.30
CA ARG A 39 -14.93 -17.72 16.38
C ARG A 39 -14.68 -18.70 15.24
N GLY A 40 -14.60 -20.00 15.54
CA GLY A 40 -14.43 -21.04 14.51
C GLY A 40 -15.60 -21.10 13.53
N VAL A 41 -16.83 -21.07 14.03
CA VAL A 41 -18.05 -21.02 13.18
C VAL A 41 -18.07 -19.76 12.33
N ARG A 42 -17.73 -18.60 12.90
CA ARG A 42 -17.61 -17.35 12.15
C ARG A 42 -16.58 -17.47 11.03
N ALA A 43 -15.39 -17.99 11.33
CA ALA A 43 -14.34 -18.22 10.34
C ALA A 43 -14.78 -19.17 9.21
N LEU A 44 -15.55 -20.22 9.53
CA LEU A 44 -16.12 -21.11 8.51
C LEU A 44 -17.12 -20.40 7.60
N PHE A 45 -17.98 -19.56 8.13
CA PHE A 45 -18.89 -18.75 7.31
C PHE A 45 -18.15 -17.72 6.47
N ASP A 46 -17.18 -17.04 7.05
CA ASP A 46 -16.34 -16.08 6.31
C ASP A 46 -15.58 -16.79 5.18
N TYR A 47 -15.08 -18.00 5.40
CA TYR A 47 -14.40 -18.80 4.37
C TYR A 47 -15.38 -19.29 3.28
N ARG A 48 -16.57 -19.76 3.65
CA ARG A 48 -17.64 -20.11 2.69
C ARG A 48 -17.98 -18.91 1.81
N ASP A 49 -18.17 -17.75 2.42
CA ASP A 49 -18.50 -16.51 1.72
C ASP A 49 -17.35 -16.05 0.84
N PHE A 50 -16.11 -16.27 1.26
CA PHE A 50 -14.90 -16.04 0.44
C PHE A 50 -14.90 -16.95 -0.79
N LEU A 51 -15.16 -18.25 -0.64
CA LEU A 51 -15.20 -19.19 -1.78
C LEU A 51 -16.34 -18.90 -2.76
N ALA A 52 -17.45 -18.34 -2.28
CA ALA A 52 -18.60 -17.99 -3.12
C ALA A 52 -18.42 -16.63 -3.85
N ARG A 53 -17.38 -15.87 -3.58
CA ARG A 53 -17.16 -14.56 -4.20
C ARG A 53 -16.67 -14.70 -5.62
N HIS A 54 -17.23 -13.87 -6.48
CA HIS A 54 -16.78 -13.68 -7.86
C HIS A 54 -16.32 -12.22 -8.00
N ASP A 55 -15.06 -11.98 -7.71
CA ASP A 55 -14.49 -10.64 -7.70
C ASP A 55 -14.14 -10.09 -9.10
N GLY A 56 -14.47 -10.84 -10.15
CA GLY A 56 -14.10 -10.53 -11.53
C GLY A 56 -12.65 -10.92 -11.87
N PRO A 57 -12.19 -10.57 -13.07
CA PRO A 57 -10.82 -10.86 -13.49
C PRO A 57 -9.82 -9.94 -12.80
N LEU A 58 -8.59 -10.42 -12.67
CA LEU A 58 -7.44 -9.60 -12.29
C LEU A 58 -7.17 -8.55 -13.39
N PRO A 59 -6.66 -7.36 -13.04
CA PRO A 59 -6.22 -6.40 -14.02
C PRO A 59 -5.03 -6.95 -14.82
N THR A 60 -4.96 -6.59 -16.10
CA THR A 60 -3.78 -6.85 -16.92
C THR A 60 -2.74 -5.78 -16.61
N VAL A 61 -1.51 -6.22 -16.34
CA VAL A 61 -0.36 -5.34 -16.08
C VAL A 61 0.77 -5.77 -17.01
N ASP A 62 1.26 -4.83 -17.80
CA ASP A 62 2.46 -5.06 -18.60
C ASP A 62 3.67 -4.85 -17.71
N VAL A 63 4.39 -5.93 -17.42
CA VAL A 63 5.59 -5.86 -16.60
C VAL A 63 6.81 -5.89 -17.51
N SER A 64 7.53 -4.78 -17.58
CA SER A 64 8.82 -4.76 -18.23
C SER A 64 9.82 -5.56 -17.39
N THR A 65 10.49 -6.55 -17.99
CA THR A 65 11.59 -7.29 -17.37
C THR A 65 12.92 -6.51 -17.43
N ALA A 66 12.88 -5.24 -17.80
CA ALA A 66 14.04 -4.36 -17.76
C ALA A 66 14.49 -4.18 -16.30
N ALA A 67 15.79 -4.07 -16.10
CA ALA A 67 16.33 -3.83 -14.76
C ALA A 67 15.69 -2.57 -14.13
N ILE A 68 15.26 -2.70 -12.88
CA ILE A 68 14.70 -1.58 -12.12
C ILE A 68 15.78 -0.51 -11.99
N GLY A 69 15.48 0.69 -12.45
CA GLY A 69 16.39 1.84 -12.31
C GLY A 69 16.64 2.17 -10.82
N PRO A 70 17.79 2.80 -10.52
CA PRO A 70 18.13 3.12 -9.14
C PRO A 70 17.23 4.23 -8.56
N GLY A 71 17.00 4.17 -7.25
CA GLY A 71 16.35 5.21 -6.45
C GLY A 71 14.87 5.44 -6.77
N GLU A 72 14.36 6.58 -6.33
CA GLU A 72 12.94 6.96 -6.49
C GLU A 72 12.52 7.04 -7.97
N ALA A 73 13.36 7.64 -8.82
CA ALA A 73 13.03 7.77 -10.25
C ALA A 73 12.84 6.39 -10.92
N GLY A 74 13.70 5.43 -10.61
CA GLY A 74 13.57 4.06 -11.11
C GLY A 74 12.34 3.34 -10.58
N ALA A 75 12.02 3.54 -9.31
CA ALA A 75 10.81 3.01 -8.68
C ALA A 75 9.54 3.57 -9.33
N LEU A 76 9.45 4.90 -9.48
CA LEU A 76 8.31 5.56 -10.12
C LEU A 76 8.17 5.15 -11.59
N GLN A 77 9.29 5.00 -12.32
CA GLN A 77 9.27 4.54 -13.71
C GLN A 77 8.71 3.10 -13.81
N LEU A 78 9.15 2.18 -12.96
CA LEU A 78 8.60 0.81 -12.91
C LEU A 78 7.08 0.81 -12.72
N LEU A 79 6.60 1.63 -11.78
CA LEU A 79 5.18 1.75 -11.49
C LEU A 79 4.40 2.35 -12.68
N ALA A 80 4.94 3.40 -13.32
CA ALA A 80 4.35 4.04 -14.48
C ALA A 80 4.26 3.08 -15.69
N ASP A 81 5.34 2.35 -15.99
CA ASP A 81 5.40 1.35 -17.06
C ASP A 81 4.40 0.21 -16.84
N SER A 82 4.08 -0.06 -15.56
CA SER A 82 3.06 -1.04 -15.16
C SER A 82 1.63 -0.48 -15.16
N GLY A 83 1.44 0.75 -15.65
CA GLY A 83 0.13 1.40 -15.78
C GLY A 83 -0.47 1.91 -14.47
N LEU A 84 0.35 2.16 -13.44
CA LEU A 84 -0.08 2.85 -12.24
C LEU A 84 -0.06 4.38 -12.43
N PRO A 85 -0.92 5.12 -11.73
CA PRO A 85 -1.02 6.58 -11.86
C PRO A 85 0.10 7.27 -11.07
N VAL A 86 1.22 7.51 -11.72
CA VAL A 86 2.44 8.09 -11.13
C VAL A 86 2.61 9.53 -11.57
N VAL A 87 3.05 10.39 -10.66
CA VAL A 87 3.47 11.75 -10.99
C VAL A 87 4.71 11.70 -11.90
N PRO A 88 4.75 12.45 -13.04
CA PRO A 88 5.96 12.51 -13.84
C PRO A 88 7.09 13.17 -13.07
N VAL A 89 8.30 12.60 -13.15
CA VAL A 89 9.48 13.15 -12.50
C VAL A 89 10.58 13.44 -13.52
N THR A 90 11.29 14.53 -13.32
CA THR A 90 12.45 14.92 -14.13
C THR A 90 13.70 14.85 -13.26
N PRO A 91 14.64 13.92 -13.52
CA PRO A 91 15.92 13.88 -12.83
C PRO A 91 16.78 15.08 -13.21
N VAL A 92 17.42 15.67 -12.20
CA VAL A 92 18.31 16.85 -12.35
C VAL A 92 19.59 16.59 -11.57
N ASN A 93 20.71 16.90 -12.19
CA ASN A 93 22.04 16.78 -11.56
C ASN A 93 22.93 18.03 -11.76
N LYS A 94 22.39 19.06 -12.40
CA LYS A 94 23.05 20.36 -12.63
C LYS A 94 22.04 21.48 -12.49
N GLU A 95 22.49 22.62 -12.00
CA GLU A 95 21.66 23.83 -11.87
C GLU A 95 21.01 24.28 -13.18
N THR A 96 21.73 24.15 -14.31
CA THR A 96 21.20 24.52 -15.63
C THR A 96 19.99 23.70 -16.06
N ASP A 97 19.83 22.50 -15.52
CA ASP A 97 18.76 21.57 -15.82
C ASP A 97 17.58 21.74 -14.84
N ALA A 98 17.74 22.60 -13.82
CA ALA A 98 16.70 22.92 -12.84
C ALA A 98 15.67 23.89 -13.44
N VAL A 99 14.87 23.37 -14.36
CA VAL A 99 13.77 24.07 -15.04
C VAL A 99 12.54 23.19 -15.10
N ALA A 100 11.36 23.80 -15.15
CA ALA A 100 10.09 23.09 -15.30
C ALA A 100 9.19 23.85 -16.26
N ASP A 101 8.37 23.11 -17.02
CA ASP A 101 7.45 23.70 -18.00
C ASP A 101 6.26 24.39 -17.33
N GLN A 102 5.89 23.95 -16.13
CA GLN A 102 4.76 24.47 -15.36
C GLN A 102 5.12 24.56 -13.88
N TYR A 103 4.52 25.51 -13.19
CA TYR A 103 4.64 25.76 -11.75
C TYR A 103 3.24 25.79 -11.11
N PRO A 104 3.10 25.46 -9.80
CA PRO A 104 4.18 25.15 -8.87
C PRO A 104 4.72 23.73 -9.00
N VAL A 105 5.98 23.53 -8.55
CA VAL A 105 6.67 22.25 -8.56
C VAL A 105 7.20 21.86 -7.18
N VAL A 106 7.57 20.59 -7.06
CA VAL A 106 8.31 20.02 -5.93
C VAL A 106 9.73 19.71 -6.36
N LEU A 107 10.69 20.03 -5.51
CA LEU A 107 12.08 19.59 -5.63
C LEU A 107 12.37 18.57 -4.54
N LYS A 108 12.90 17.40 -4.91
CA LYS A 108 13.28 16.35 -3.98
C LYS A 108 14.73 15.95 -4.18
N THR A 109 15.48 15.71 -3.08
CA THR A 109 16.78 15.07 -3.21
C THR A 109 16.67 13.64 -3.73
N ALA A 110 17.57 13.26 -4.61
CA ALA A 110 17.76 11.89 -5.10
C ALA A 110 19.11 11.32 -4.62
N ALA A 111 19.75 11.96 -3.66
CA ALA A 111 21.04 11.54 -3.14
C ALA A 111 20.98 10.11 -2.56
N PRO A 112 21.94 9.24 -2.91
CA PRO A 112 21.98 7.87 -2.41
C PRO A 112 22.02 7.78 -0.89
N GLY A 113 21.29 6.81 -0.33
CA GLY A 113 21.29 6.53 1.11
C GLY A 113 20.37 7.40 1.96
N ILE A 114 19.62 8.32 1.37
CA ILE A 114 18.61 9.13 2.07
C ILE A 114 17.23 8.46 1.90
N ALA A 115 16.81 7.73 2.92
CA ALA A 115 15.49 7.07 2.92
C ALA A 115 14.35 8.03 3.32
N HIS A 116 14.58 8.88 4.32
CA HIS A 116 13.59 9.86 4.82
C HIS A 116 13.99 11.28 4.42
N LYS A 117 13.62 11.66 3.22
CA LYS A 117 14.02 12.94 2.59
C LYS A 117 13.54 14.16 3.38
N SER A 118 12.33 14.09 3.93
CA SER A 118 11.72 15.19 4.70
C SER A 118 12.50 15.50 5.98
N ASP A 119 13.06 14.50 6.66
CA ASP A 119 13.79 14.69 7.93
C ASP A 119 15.08 15.49 7.76
N VAL A 120 15.67 15.44 6.58
CA VAL A 120 16.91 16.16 6.23
C VAL A 120 16.66 17.44 5.42
N GLY A 121 15.40 17.86 5.28
CA GLY A 121 15.03 19.00 4.46
C GLY A 121 15.31 18.75 2.96
N GLY A 122 15.20 17.51 2.53
CA GLY A 122 15.42 17.05 1.16
C GLY A 122 14.18 17.13 0.29
N VAL A 123 13.11 17.81 0.73
CA VAL A 123 11.88 18.06 -0.04
C VAL A 123 11.52 19.53 0.11
N VAL A 124 11.34 20.23 -1.00
CA VAL A 124 10.86 21.63 -1.07
C VAL A 124 9.59 21.67 -1.91
N LEU A 125 8.49 22.03 -1.27
CA LEU A 125 7.15 22.09 -1.89
C LEU A 125 6.81 23.49 -2.36
N ASN A 126 5.82 23.61 -3.26
CA ASN A 126 5.20 24.86 -3.67
C ASN A 126 6.19 25.87 -4.30
N ILE A 127 7.17 25.40 -5.04
CA ILE A 127 8.11 26.26 -5.78
C ILE A 127 7.35 26.88 -6.94
N GLY A 128 7.14 28.20 -6.90
CA GLY A 128 6.26 28.94 -7.82
C GLY A 128 6.93 29.52 -9.06
N SER A 129 8.28 29.45 -9.17
CA SER A 129 9.01 30.03 -10.29
C SER A 129 10.35 29.35 -10.54
N GLU A 130 10.91 29.53 -11.75
CA GLU A 130 12.24 29.05 -12.10
C GLU A 130 13.33 29.62 -11.18
N GLN A 131 13.21 30.90 -10.81
CA GLN A 131 14.18 31.52 -9.90
C GLN A 131 14.16 30.86 -8.51
N GLU A 132 12.97 30.62 -7.96
CA GLU A 132 12.82 29.90 -6.68
C GLU A 132 13.37 28.48 -6.77
N LEU A 133 13.11 27.78 -7.91
CA LEU A 133 13.61 26.44 -8.14
C LEU A 133 15.14 26.40 -8.15
N ARG A 134 15.80 27.35 -8.83
CA ARG A 134 17.27 27.44 -8.85
C ARG A 134 17.83 27.69 -7.45
N VAL A 135 17.24 28.59 -6.69
CA VAL A 135 17.66 28.87 -5.29
C VAL A 135 17.48 27.63 -4.42
N ALA A 136 16.34 26.97 -4.51
CA ALA A 136 16.07 25.74 -3.75
C ALA A 136 17.04 24.61 -4.14
N TYR A 137 17.34 24.46 -5.41
CA TYR A 137 18.29 23.47 -5.91
C TYR A 137 19.70 23.75 -5.38
N GLN A 138 20.20 25.00 -5.46
CA GLN A 138 21.52 25.37 -4.92
C GLN A 138 21.64 25.08 -3.42
N ASP A 139 20.64 25.46 -2.63
CA ASP A 139 20.62 25.19 -1.19
C ASP A 139 20.62 23.67 -0.91
N MET A 140 19.72 22.94 -1.56
CA MET A 140 19.60 21.50 -1.36
C MET A 140 20.88 20.76 -1.73
N THR A 141 21.44 21.06 -2.90
CA THR A 141 22.64 20.37 -3.42
C THR A 141 23.90 20.73 -2.65
N GLY A 142 23.98 21.92 -2.09
CA GLY A 142 25.07 22.33 -1.17
C GLY A 142 25.13 21.47 0.11
N ARG A 143 24.00 20.88 0.51
CA ARG A 143 23.88 20.05 1.71
C ARG A 143 23.84 18.54 1.44
N LEU A 144 23.15 18.12 0.38
CA LEU A 144 22.78 16.73 0.18
C LEU A 144 23.37 16.11 -1.10
N GLY A 145 24.04 16.90 -1.94
CA GLY A 145 24.59 16.45 -3.24
C GLY A 145 23.72 16.86 -4.44
N PRO A 146 24.27 16.73 -5.67
CA PRO A 146 23.69 17.33 -6.86
C PRO A 146 22.45 16.60 -7.42
N GLU A 147 22.20 15.39 -6.98
CA GLU A 147 21.12 14.56 -7.53
C GLU A 147 19.78 14.98 -6.93
N ALA A 148 18.85 15.36 -7.79
CA ALA A 148 17.51 15.77 -7.40
C ALA A 148 16.45 15.34 -8.44
N LEU A 149 15.20 15.38 -8.03
CA LEU A 149 14.02 15.15 -8.86
C LEU A 149 13.12 16.38 -8.80
N ILE A 150 12.60 16.78 -9.95
CA ILE A 150 11.55 17.79 -10.05
C ILE A 150 10.25 17.07 -10.44
N ALA A 151 9.16 17.40 -9.76
CA ALA A 151 7.83 16.92 -10.09
C ALA A 151 6.83 18.08 -10.03
N PRO A 152 5.73 18.06 -10.81
CA PRO A 152 4.64 19.00 -10.59
C PRO A 152 4.05 18.85 -9.20
N MET A 153 3.56 19.97 -8.62
CA MET A 153 2.72 19.86 -7.43
C MET A 153 1.45 19.09 -7.77
N VAL A 154 1.10 18.18 -6.89
CA VAL A 154 -0.14 17.41 -6.96
C VAL A 154 -1.17 18.09 -6.08
N ASP A 155 -2.41 18.19 -6.57
CA ASP A 155 -3.53 18.78 -5.83
C ASP A 155 -3.79 18.03 -4.51
N ASP A 156 -4.42 18.73 -3.57
CA ASP A 156 -4.78 18.15 -2.27
C ASP A 156 -5.68 16.91 -2.42
N GLY A 157 -5.51 15.98 -1.53
CA GLY A 157 -6.29 14.75 -1.47
C GLY A 157 -6.05 14.00 -0.17
N VAL A 158 -6.62 12.82 -0.06
CA VAL A 158 -6.38 11.94 1.08
C VAL A 158 -5.11 11.12 0.84
N GLU A 159 -4.16 11.21 1.76
CA GLU A 159 -2.92 10.44 1.67
C GLU A 159 -3.16 9.00 2.09
N MET A 160 -2.97 8.10 1.13
CA MET A 160 -2.99 6.66 1.32
C MET A 160 -1.59 6.08 1.08
N MET A 161 -1.38 4.84 1.48
CA MET A 161 -0.13 4.12 1.22
C MET A 161 -0.38 2.70 0.73
N LEU A 162 0.54 2.22 -0.09
CA LEU A 162 0.65 0.83 -0.51
C LEU A 162 2.07 0.37 -0.23
N GLY A 163 2.21 -0.74 0.46
CA GLY A 163 3.51 -1.34 0.71
C GLY A 163 3.49 -2.82 0.40
N VAL A 164 4.65 -3.39 0.10
CA VAL A 164 4.83 -4.84 0.05
C VAL A 164 6.11 -5.23 0.74
N ARG A 165 6.04 -6.35 1.44
CA ARG A 165 7.21 -7.01 2.01
C ARG A 165 7.09 -8.52 1.79
N THR A 166 8.19 -9.13 1.39
CA THR A 166 8.22 -10.59 1.22
C THR A 166 8.39 -11.27 2.58
N ASP A 167 7.38 -12.02 2.99
CA ASP A 167 7.41 -12.86 4.17
C ASP A 167 7.99 -14.23 3.82
N PRO A 168 8.87 -14.82 4.64
CA PRO A 168 9.48 -16.11 4.34
C PRO A 168 8.50 -17.28 4.22
N GLN A 169 7.35 -17.19 4.86
CA GLN A 169 6.32 -18.23 4.89
C GLN A 169 5.19 -17.99 3.88
N PHE A 170 4.76 -16.73 3.72
CA PHE A 170 3.60 -16.37 2.90
C PHE A 170 3.97 -15.82 1.52
N GLY A 171 5.26 -15.53 1.27
CA GLY A 171 5.67 -14.78 0.10
C GLY A 171 5.34 -13.29 0.23
N PRO A 172 5.09 -12.57 -0.87
CA PRO A 172 4.76 -11.16 -0.81
C PRO A 172 3.45 -10.92 -0.06
N VAL A 173 3.47 -9.97 0.87
CA VAL A 173 2.29 -9.50 1.62
C VAL A 173 2.16 -8.00 1.39
N LEU A 174 1.02 -7.60 0.85
CA LEU A 174 0.68 -6.20 0.64
C LEU A 174 0.10 -5.57 1.90
N LEU A 175 0.45 -4.30 2.09
CA LEU A 175 -0.11 -3.42 3.09
C LEU A 175 -0.89 -2.31 2.38
N ILE A 176 -2.12 -2.07 2.84
CA ILE A 176 -2.99 -0.97 2.40
C ILE A 176 -3.33 -0.16 3.63
N GLY A 177 -3.11 1.16 3.62
CA GLY A 177 -3.37 2.00 4.78
C GLY A 177 -3.45 3.48 4.46
N PHE A 178 -3.62 4.28 5.52
CA PHE A 178 -3.47 5.73 5.43
C PHE A 178 -1.98 6.10 5.44
N GLY A 179 -1.60 7.05 4.60
CA GLY A 179 -0.26 7.61 4.48
C GLY A 179 -0.01 8.81 5.39
N GLY A 180 1.11 9.50 5.14
CA GLY A 180 1.46 10.74 5.83
C GLY A 180 1.60 10.56 7.34
N VAL A 181 1.29 11.62 8.10
CA VAL A 181 1.38 11.63 9.57
C VAL A 181 0.49 10.59 10.26
N TYR A 182 -0.54 10.10 9.59
CA TYR A 182 -1.43 9.06 10.12
C TYR A 182 -0.81 7.67 10.11
N ALA A 183 0.07 7.39 9.12
CA ALA A 183 0.74 6.10 8.99
C ALA A 183 1.57 5.76 10.24
N GLU A 184 2.38 6.69 10.69
CA GLU A 184 3.28 6.49 11.82
C GLU A 184 2.56 6.44 13.17
N THR A 185 1.53 7.30 13.32
CA THR A 185 0.86 7.48 14.63
C THR A 185 -0.23 6.45 14.88
N LEU A 186 -1.06 6.15 13.88
CA LEU A 186 -2.27 5.36 14.07
C LEU A 186 -2.13 3.92 13.59
N LYS A 187 -1.18 3.64 12.70
CA LYS A 187 -0.91 2.31 12.11
C LYS A 187 -2.20 1.63 11.65
N ASP A 188 -3.06 2.42 10.97
CA ASP A 188 -4.33 1.93 10.44
C ASP A 188 -4.09 1.28 9.08
N VAL A 189 -3.80 0.00 9.12
CA VAL A 189 -3.38 -0.79 7.96
C VAL A 189 -4.13 -2.11 7.90
N VAL A 190 -4.30 -2.61 6.68
CA VAL A 190 -4.84 -3.94 6.37
C VAL A 190 -3.85 -4.67 5.48
N PHE A 191 -3.63 -5.94 5.77
CA PHE A 191 -2.78 -6.81 4.96
C PHE A 191 -3.61 -7.62 3.98
N ALA A 192 -3.06 -7.84 2.78
CA ALA A 192 -3.64 -8.67 1.73
C ALA A 192 -2.54 -9.49 1.03
N VAL A 193 -2.89 -10.69 0.58
CA VAL A 193 -1.98 -11.55 -0.20
C VAL A 193 -2.24 -11.30 -1.67
N PRO A 194 -1.25 -10.88 -2.47
CA PRO A 194 -1.38 -10.68 -3.91
C PRO A 194 -1.45 -12.04 -4.66
N PRO A 195 -1.97 -12.09 -5.90
CA PRO A 195 -2.63 -10.97 -6.59
C PRO A 195 -4.11 -10.88 -6.21
N PHE A 196 -4.70 -9.70 -6.33
CA PHE A 196 -6.12 -9.48 -6.03
C PHE A 196 -6.77 -8.43 -6.96
N THR A 197 -8.10 -8.39 -6.96
CA THR A 197 -8.91 -7.47 -7.76
C THR A 197 -9.20 -6.17 -7.02
N ALA A 198 -9.67 -5.14 -7.75
CA ALA A 198 -10.14 -3.89 -7.14
C ALA A 198 -11.28 -4.10 -6.12
N ALA A 199 -12.15 -5.08 -6.34
CA ALA A 199 -13.20 -5.44 -5.38
C ALA A 199 -12.62 -5.97 -4.07
N HIS A 200 -11.51 -6.73 -4.12
CA HIS A 200 -10.80 -7.15 -2.91
C HIS A 200 -10.12 -5.95 -2.22
N ALA A 201 -9.42 -5.10 -2.97
CA ALA A 201 -8.82 -3.88 -2.45
C ALA A 201 -9.87 -3.01 -1.73
N ARG A 202 -11.07 -2.85 -2.31
CA ARG A 202 -12.18 -2.12 -1.70
C ARG A 202 -12.57 -2.68 -0.34
N ARG A 203 -12.67 -4.00 -0.21
CA ARG A 203 -12.95 -4.64 1.08
C ARG A 203 -11.83 -4.40 2.11
N CYS A 204 -10.58 -4.31 1.66
CA CYS A 204 -9.47 -3.94 2.55
C CYS A 204 -9.61 -2.50 3.03
N VAL A 205 -9.89 -1.56 2.14
CA VAL A 205 -10.14 -0.16 2.48
C VAL A 205 -11.32 -0.02 3.45
N ASP A 206 -12.43 -0.74 3.21
CA ASP A 206 -13.62 -0.72 4.06
C ASP A 206 -13.38 -1.27 5.49
N ARG A 207 -12.26 -1.94 5.73
CA ARG A 207 -11.84 -2.44 7.06
C ARG A 207 -10.95 -1.46 7.83
N LEU A 208 -10.45 -0.40 7.18
CA LEU A 208 -9.66 0.63 7.84
C LEU A 208 -10.54 1.38 8.86
N ARG A 209 -9.98 1.67 10.03
CA ARG A 209 -10.69 2.39 11.11
C ARG A 209 -11.02 3.83 10.73
N LEU A 210 -10.12 4.46 9.97
CA LEU A 210 -10.25 5.83 9.50
C LEU A 210 -10.94 5.92 8.13
N ARG A 211 -11.54 4.85 7.65
CA ARG A 211 -12.18 4.77 6.33
C ARG A 211 -13.12 5.95 6.05
N HIS A 212 -13.80 6.47 7.07
CA HIS A 212 -14.70 7.59 6.94
C HIS A 212 -14.03 8.91 6.49
N MET A 213 -12.71 9.04 6.60
CA MET A 213 -11.96 10.19 6.08
C MET A 213 -12.01 10.27 4.56
N LEU A 214 -12.24 9.13 3.88
CA LEU A 214 -12.38 9.06 2.43
C LEU A 214 -13.76 9.50 1.93
N ASP A 215 -14.75 9.66 2.82
CA ASP A 215 -16.11 10.07 2.44
C ASP A 215 -16.27 11.57 2.25
N GLY A 216 -15.20 12.33 2.48
CA GLY A 216 -15.23 13.78 2.49
C GLY A 216 -15.81 14.34 3.80
N GLN A 217 -15.23 15.40 4.31
CA GLN A 217 -15.67 16.05 5.55
C GLN A 217 -15.56 17.57 5.45
N ARG A 218 -16.49 18.29 6.06
CA ARG A 218 -16.43 19.76 6.24
C ARG A 218 -16.14 20.55 4.97
N GLY A 219 -16.77 20.17 3.85
CA GLY A 219 -16.61 20.87 2.58
C GLY A 219 -15.49 20.32 1.68
N THR A 220 -14.77 19.28 2.12
CA THR A 220 -13.87 18.52 1.26
C THR A 220 -14.67 17.44 0.51
N PRO A 221 -14.53 17.30 -0.82
CA PRO A 221 -15.21 16.27 -1.57
C PRO A 221 -14.76 14.86 -1.17
N PRO A 222 -15.57 13.83 -1.44
CA PRO A 222 -15.17 12.45 -1.22
C PRO A 222 -14.00 12.07 -2.13
N ALA A 223 -13.09 11.24 -1.64
CA ALA A 223 -11.97 10.72 -2.39
C ALA A 223 -12.40 9.60 -3.36
N ASP A 224 -11.76 9.51 -4.52
CA ASP A 224 -11.99 8.44 -5.50
C ASP A 224 -11.39 7.09 -5.03
N ILE A 225 -12.11 6.45 -4.12
CA ILE A 225 -11.71 5.14 -3.60
C ILE A 225 -11.62 4.09 -4.72
N GLY A 226 -12.41 4.25 -5.79
CA GLY A 226 -12.38 3.35 -6.95
C GLY A 226 -11.01 3.38 -7.63
N ALA A 227 -10.52 4.57 -7.97
CA ALA A 227 -9.20 4.76 -8.58
C ALA A 227 -8.06 4.21 -7.69
N PHE A 228 -8.12 4.44 -6.38
CA PHE A 228 -7.15 3.87 -5.45
C PHE A 228 -7.20 2.33 -5.44
N CYS A 229 -8.40 1.72 -5.44
CA CYS A 229 -8.56 0.28 -5.46
C CYS A 229 -8.06 -0.34 -6.78
N ASP A 230 -8.25 0.33 -7.91
CA ASP A 230 -7.72 -0.08 -9.20
C ASP A 230 -6.18 -0.02 -9.22
N ALA A 231 -5.60 1.03 -8.68
CA ALA A 231 -4.14 1.15 -8.51
C ALA A 231 -3.59 0.04 -7.59
N ALA A 232 -4.23 -0.21 -6.45
CA ALA A 232 -3.84 -1.28 -5.52
C ALA A 232 -3.94 -2.68 -6.16
N ALA A 233 -4.96 -2.94 -6.98
CA ALA A 233 -5.11 -4.19 -7.71
C ALA A 233 -3.99 -4.37 -8.76
N ARG A 234 -3.67 -3.33 -9.56
CA ARG A 234 -2.54 -3.35 -10.50
C ARG A 234 -1.21 -3.58 -9.78
N PHE A 235 -0.99 -2.86 -8.68
CA PHE A 235 0.18 -3.05 -7.84
C PHE A 235 0.30 -4.48 -7.32
N SER A 236 -0.81 -5.11 -6.93
CA SER A 236 -0.80 -6.49 -6.47
C SER A 236 -0.38 -7.50 -7.55
N VAL A 237 -0.77 -7.26 -8.81
CA VAL A 237 -0.37 -8.10 -9.95
C VAL A 237 1.11 -7.87 -10.29
N LEU A 238 1.58 -6.62 -10.27
CA LEU A 238 2.99 -6.29 -10.47
C LEU A 238 3.86 -7.02 -9.44
N VAL A 239 3.52 -6.92 -8.16
CA VAL A 239 4.24 -7.55 -7.05
C VAL A 239 4.27 -9.08 -7.19
N ASP A 240 3.13 -9.68 -7.57
CA ASP A 240 3.05 -11.13 -7.78
C ASP A 240 3.95 -11.59 -8.94
N THR A 241 4.03 -10.79 -9.99
CA THR A 241 4.88 -11.06 -11.16
C THR A 241 6.37 -10.96 -10.83
N LEU A 242 6.75 -9.98 -10.00
CA LEU A 242 8.15 -9.70 -9.61
C LEU A 242 8.54 -10.29 -8.25
N ARG A 243 7.81 -11.29 -7.76
CA ARG A 243 7.94 -11.85 -6.39
C ARG A 243 9.34 -12.36 -6.04
N ASP A 244 10.09 -12.82 -7.04
CA ASP A 244 11.44 -13.37 -6.87
C ASP A 244 12.53 -12.29 -7.03
N GLU A 245 12.19 -11.11 -7.50
CA GLU A 245 13.11 -10.02 -7.82
C GLU A 245 13.05 -8.89 -6.79
N ILE A 246 11.90 -8.72 -6.10
CA ILE A 246 11.64 -7.61 -5.19
C ILE A 246 11.40 -8.13 -3.77
N ARG A 247 12.09 -7.52 -2.81
CA ARG A 247 11.91 -7.80 -1.38
C ARG A 247 10.92 -6.86 -0.71
N GLU A 248 10.97 -5.59 -1.09
CA GLU A 248 10.15 -4.55 -0.49
C GLU A 248 9.85 -3.45 -1.51
N ILE A 249 8.62 -2.97 -1.54
CA ILE A 249 8.23 -1.72 -2.18
C ILE A 249 7.43 -0.92 -1.16
N ASP A 250 7.76 0.36 -1.03
CA ASP A 250 6.98 1.34 -0.28
C ASP A 250 6.51 2.45 -1.22
N ILE A 251 5.20 2.66 -1.29
CA ILE A 251 4.54 3.71 -2.05
C ILE A 251 3.82 4.59 -1.05
N ASN A 252 4.42 5.73 -0.72
CA ASN A 252 3.91 6.62 0.32
C ASN A 252 4.40 8.08 0.10
N PRO A 253 3.44 8.98 -0.24
CA PRO A 253 2.00 8.75 -0.31
C PRO A 253 1.47 8.44 -1.71
N VAL A 254 0.26 7.87 -1.73
CA VAL A 254 -0.68 7.91 -2.85
C VAL A 254 -1.72 8.97 -2.52
N ILE A 255 -1.76 10.05 -3.26
CA ILE A 255 -2.76 11.11 -3.05
C ILE A 255 -4.05 10.71 -3.78
N VAL A 256 -5.13 10.54 -3.03
CA VAL A 256 -6.45 10.17 -3.58
C VAL A 256 -7.31 11.42 -3.65
N HIS A 257 -7.57 11.88 -4.88
CA HIS A 257 -8.33 13.09 -5.19
C HIS A 257 -9.84 12.82 -5.22
N GLU A 258 -10.63 13.86 -5.52
CA GLU A 258 -12.05 13.72 -5.87
C GLU A 258 -12.22 12.86 -7.13
N THR A 259 -11.27 12.94 -8.07
CA THR A 259 -11.26 12.16 -9.31
C THR A 259 -9.85 11.62 -9.53
N GLY A 260 -9.69 10.30 -9.45
CA GLY A 260 -8.41 9.65 -9.61
C GLY A 260 -7.53 9.62 -8.36
N CYS A 261 -6.32 9.10 -8.52
CA CYS A 261 -5.27 9.12 -7.51
C CYS A 261 -3.90 9.29 -8.17
N THR A 262 -2.90 9.73 -7.40
CA THR A 262 -1.54 9.96 -7.91
C THR A 262 -0.50 9.44 -6.93
N ILE A 263 0.39 8.58 -7.39
CA ILE A 263 1.57 8.13 -6.65
C ILE A 263 2.64 9.21 -6.77
N VAL A 264 3.10 9.74 -5.64
CA VAL A 264 4.07 10.84 -5.64
C VAL A 264 5.44 10.46 -5.10
N ASP A 265 5.56 9.36 -4.38
CA ASP A 265 6.84 8.83 -3.91
C ASP A 265 6.81 7.30 -3.89
N ALA A 266 7.94 6.68 -4.23
CA ALA A 266 8.10 5.24 -4.17
C ALA A 266 9.56 4.84 -3.91
N LEU A 267 9.73 3.77 -3.14
CA LEU A 267 11.03 3.13 -2.87
C LEU A 267 10.91 1.65 -3.21
N VAL A 268 11.90 1.12 -3.93
CA VAL A 268 12.02 -0.32 -4.24
C VAL A 268 13.33 -0.85 -3.66
N VAL A 269 13.24 -1.97 -2.95
CA VAL A 269 14.38 -2.76 -2.47
C VAL A 269 14.32 -4.13 -3.15
N ALA A 270 15.29 -4.41 -3.99
CA ALA A 270 15.44 -5.66 -4.72
C ALA A 270 16.20 -6.73 -3.91
#